data_c3507bd0d2341d033bb56fe7ef3c1a31
#
_entry.id   c3507bd0d2341d033bb56fe7ef3c1a31
#
_cell.length_a   1.000
_cell.length_b   1.000
_cell.length_c   1.000
_cell.angle_alpha   90.00
_cell.angle_beta   90.00
_cell.angle_gamma   90.00
#
_symmetry.space_group_name_H-M   'P 1'
#
loop_
_entity.id
_entity.type
_entity.pdbx_description
1 polymer ?
#
loop_
_entity_poly.entity_id
_entity_poly.type
_entity_poly.pdbx_seq_one_letter_code
_entity_poly.pdbx_strand_id
1 'polypeptide(L)'
;NPLFSLIPQKTDSDAYIFHWLENVPDYKYGVLQTLAAIWLLFKIKLHNKKVIWFLHNKQPHIMKHRWSKKLLIGLLLRKADLIVTHATEGIKVVQDQYPKAVPRTIFLHHPTKNRIEEYMPQPAETDLLIWGNISRYKGVPEFVRFATRHSLKLKTKIIGKCSSTELLKELRTEGNDRISIEDRSIPFDELKQEIRKS
;
A
#
# COMPACT_ATOMS: atom_id res chain seq x y z
N ASN A 1 -16.51 -7.90 -6.55
CA ASN A 1 -17.12 -8.07 -5.23
C ASN A 1 -16.13 -8.88 -4.37
N PRO A 2 -15.48 -8.28 -3.36
CA PRO A 2 -14.41 -8.94 -2.61
C PRO A 2 -14.85 -10.21 -1.89
N LEU A 3 -16.14 -10.41 -1.64
CA LEU A 3 -16.67 -11.66 -1.08
C LEU A 3 -16.45 -12.86 -2.00
N PHE A 4 -16.57 -12.68 -3.32
CA PHE A 4 -16.37 -13.76 -4.29
C PHE A 4 -14.89 -14.08 -4.51
N SER A 5 -13.99 -13.11 -4.34
CA SER A 5 -12.55 -13.36 -4.43
C SER A 5 -11.98 -14.15 -3.22
N LEU A 6 -12.71 -14.20 -2.11
CA LEU A 6 -12.36 -14.99 -0.93
C LEU A 6 -12.88 -16.44 -0.99
N ILE A 7 -13.71 -16.79 -1.98
CA ILE A 7 -14.13 -18.17 -2.19
C ILE A 7 -13.06 -18.83 -3.07
N PRO A 8 -12.26 -19.79 -2.56
CA PRO A 8 -11.33 -20.50 -3.41
C PRO A 8 -12.15 -21.23 -4.46
N GLN A 9 -12.02 -20.83 -5.70
CA GLN A 9 -12.36 -21.72 -6.80
C GLN A 9 -11.54 -22.99 -6.58
N LYS A 10 -12.11 -24.15 -6.90
CA LYS A 10 -11.46 -25.46 -6.80
C LYS A 10 -10.08 -25.39 -7.48
N THR A 11 -9.05 -25.05 -6.72
CA THR A 11 -7.68 -25.02 -7.20
C THR A 11 -6.93 -26.10 -6.48
N ASP A 12 -6.22 -26.96 -7.20
CA ASP A 12 -5.28 -27.94 -6.66
C ASP A 12 -4.03 -27.29 -6.05
N SER A 13 -4.16 -26.03 -5.64
CA SER A 13 -3.06 -25.24 -5.07
C SER A 13 -2.66 -25.81 -3.71
N ASP A 14 -1.36 -25.99 -3.49
CA ASP A 14 -0.80 -26.41 -2.22
C ASP A 14 -0.56 -25.29 -1.24
N ALA A 15 -0.51 -24.04 -1.75
CA ALA A 15 -0.30 -22.85 -0.96
C ALA A 15 -1.20 -21.70 -1.39
N TYR A 16 -1.62 -20.89 -0.41
CA TYR A 16 -2.41 -19.70 -0.59
C TYR A 16 -1.64 -18.49 -0.11
N ILE A 17 -1.51 -17.49 -0.96
CA ILE A 17 -0.79 -16.25 -0.67
C ILE A 17 -1.81 -15.15 -0.39
N PHE A 18 -1.67 -14.49 0.74
CA PHE A 18 -2.54 -13.40 1.15
C PHE A 18 -1.79 -12.08 1.23
N HIS A 19 -2.27 -11.10 0.48
CA HIS A 19 -1.88 -9.71 0.57
C HIS A 19 -3.04 -8.90 1.13
N TRP A 20 -2.77 -8.02 2.09
CA TRP A 20 -3.74 -7.07 2.63
C TRP A 20 -4.99 -7.72 3.27
N LEU A 21 -4.93 -8.98 3.66
CA LEU A 21 -6.07 -9.68 4.26
C LEU A 21 -6.52 -9.01 5.57
N GLU A 22 -5.59 -8.42 6.30
CA GLU A 22 -5.84 -7.64 7.52
C GLU A 22 -6.68 -6.38 7.30
N ASN A 23 -6.83 -5.91 6.06
CA ASN A 23 -7.66 -4.75 5.71
C ASN A 23 -9.11 -5.10 5.39
N VAL A 24 -9.43 -6.38 5.27
CA VAL A 24 -10.79 -6.85 4.97
C VAL A 24 -11.87 -6.28 5.90
N PRO A 25 -11.63 -6.09 7.21
CA PRO A 25 -12.61 -5.49 8.10
C PRO A 25 -13.02 -4.05 7.74
N ASP A 26 -12.18 -3.32 7.01
CA ASP A 26 -12.47 -1.91 6.65
C ASP A 26 -13.34 -1.76 5.39
N TYR A 27 -13.53 -2.83 4.64
CA TYR A 27 -14.34 -2.80 3.42
C TYR A 27 -15.85 -2.77 3.74
N LYS A 28 -16.66 -2.48 2.72
CA LYS A 28 -18.10 -2.59 2.82
C LYS A 28 -18.47 -4.02 3.27
N TYR A 29 -19.30 -4.16 4.29
CA TYR A 29 -19.62 -5.43 4.95
C TYR A 29 -18.43 -6.11 5.66
N GLY A 30 -17.49 -5.33 6.21
CA GLY A 30 -16.22 -5.79 6.75
C GLY A 30 -16.33 -6.92 7.80
N VAL A 31 -17.36 -6.90 8.65
CA VAL A 31 -17.62 -7.98 9.64
C VAL A 31 -17.89 -9.30 8.92
N LEU A 32 -18.81 -9.29 7.94
CA LEU A 32 -19.16 -10.51 7.18
C LEU A 32 -17.95 -11.02 6.39
N GLN A 33 -17.19 -10.10 5.77
CA GLN A 33 -15.96 -10.46 5.07
C GLN A 33 -14.88 -11.02 6.00
N THR A 34 -14.80 -10.51 7.22
CA THR A 34 -13.88 -11.03 8.25
C THR A 34 -14.24 -12.47 8.63
N LEU A 35 -15.53 -12.75 8.84
CA LEU A 35 -15.99 -14.11 9.10
C LEU A 35 -15.69 -15.05 7.93
N ALA A 36 -15.90 -14.61 6.70
CA ALA A 36 -15.56 -15.37 5.50
C ALA A 36 -14.05 -15.64 5.40
N ALA A 37 -13.21 -14.65 5.73
CA ALA A 37 -11.75 -14.78 5.74
C ALA A 37 -11.29 -15.80 6.83
N ILE A 38 -11.88 -15.74 8.02
CA ILE A 38 -11.59 -16.69 9.11
C ILE A 38 -11.97 -18.10 8.67
N TRP A 39 -13.17 -18.27 8.12
CA TRP A 39 -13.64 -19.57 7.62
C TRP A 39 -12.73 -20.11 6.50
N LEU A 40 -12.30 -19.25 5.58
CA LEU A 40 -11.37 -19.61 4.52
C LEU A 40 -10.03 -20.11 5.08
N LEU A 41 -9.43 -19.36 6.03
CA LEU A 41 -8.18 -19.76 6.69
C LEU A 41 -8.33 -21.13 7.39
N PHE A 42 -9.46 -21.33 8.08
CA PHE A 42 -9.76 -22.61 8.71
C PHE A 42 -9.85 -23.74 7.67
N LYS A 43 -10.58 -23.54 6.58
CA LYS A 43 -10.73 -24.52 5.51
C LYS A 43 -9.39 -24.87 4.85
N ILE A 44 -8.54 -23.86 4.56
CA ILE A 44 -7.20 -24.08 4.02
C ILE A 44 -6.38 -24.99 4.95
N LYS A 45 -6.40 -24.72 6.25
CA LYS A 45 -5.66 -25.51 7.25
C LYS A 45 -6.24 -26.90 7.44
N LEU A 46 -7.57 -27.07 7.35
CA LEU A 46 -8.23 -28.39 7.42
C LEU A 46 -7.78 -29.31 6.26
N HIS A 47 -7.51 -28.74 5.09
CA HIS A 47 -7.01 -29.47 3.94
C HIS A 47 -5.48 -29.56 3.88
N ASN A 48 -4.77 -29.27 4.98
CA ASN A 48 -3.30 -29.30 5.09
C ASN A 48 -2.58 -28.41 4.07
N LYS A 49 -3.26 -27.38 3.54
CA LYS A 49 -2.67 -26.44 2.60
C LYS A 49 -1.88 -25.35 3.35
N LYS A 50 -0.91 -24.76 2.67
CA LYS A 50 -0.05 -23.73 3.24
C LYS A 50 -0.66 -22.35 3.14
N VAL A 51 -0.39 -21.52 4.14
CA VAL A 51 -0.79 -20.12 4.20
C VAL A 51 0.47 -19.25 4.24
N ILE A 52 0.64 -18.42 3.23
CA ILE A 52 1.70 -17.42 3.17
C ILE A 52 1.03 -16.05 3.31
N TRP A 53 1.45 -15.29 4.30
CA TRP A 53 0.90 -13.96 4.54
C TRP A 53 1.97 -12.88 4.36
N PHE A 54 1.66 -11.88 3.52
CA PHE A 54 2.49 -10.69 3.33
C PHE A 54 2.06 -9.60 4.32
N LEU A 55 2.90 -9.35 5.30
CA LEU A 55 2.74 -8.25 6.27
C LEU A 55 3.32 -6.97 5.67
N HIS A 56 2.45 -6.11 5.11
CA HIS A 56 2.88 -4.88 4.44
C HIS A 56 3.05 -3.70 5.38
N ASN A 57 2.21 -3.56 6.40
CA ASN A 57 2.19 -2.38 7.27
C ASN A 57 2.18 -2.75 8.75
N LYS A 58 2.93 -1.97 9.54
CA LYS A 58 2.92 -2.06 11.01
C LYS A 58 1.53 -1.78 11.60
N GLN A 59 0.82 -0.80 11.04
CA GLN A 59 -0.54 -0.43 11.43
C GLN A 59 -1.36 -0.13 10.18
N PRO A 60 -2.63 -0.57 10.13
CA PRO A 60 -3.54 -0.19 9.07
C PRO A 60 -3.80 1.32 9.13
N HIS A 61 -3.80 1.99 7.99
CA HIS A 61 -4.05 3.45 7.89
C HIS A 61 -5.45 3.86 8.35
N ILE A 62 -6.41 2.92 8.31
CA ILE A 62 -7.80 3.15 8.72
C ILE A 62 -8.15 2.15 9.81
N MET A 63 -8.69 2.64 10.94
CA MET A 63 -9.00 1.80 12.09
C MET A 63 -10.50 1.76 12.41
N LYS A 64 -11.36 1.58 11.39
CA LYS A 64 -12.81 1.54 11.60
C LYS A 64 -13.26 0.35 12.50
N HIS A 65 -12.65 -0.80 12.32
CA HIS A 65 -13.03 -2.04 13.02
C HIS A 65 -11.84 -2.67 13.76
N ARG A 66 -11.30 -1.96 14.75
CA ARG A 66 -10.09 -2.35 15.51
C ARG A 66 -10.15 -3.79 16.03
N TRP A 67 -11.29 -4.21 16.53
CA TRP A 67 -11.44 -5.54 17.14
C TRP A 67 -11.35 -6.67 16.11
N SER A 68 -12.09 -6.55 15.02
CA SER A 68 -12.05 -7.51 13.91
C SER A 68 -10.66 -7.60 13.27
N LYS A 69 -9.96 -6.47 13.14
CA LYS A 69 -8.56 -6.43 12.68
C LYS A 69 -7.62 -7.17 13.60
N LYS A 70 -7.69 -6.88 14.91
CA LYS A 70 -6.86 -7.57 15.91
C LYS A 70 -7.09 -9.08 15.88
N LEU A 71 -8.36 -9.49 15.76
CA LEU A 71 -8.72 -10.91 15.65
C LEU A 71 -8.09 -11.56 14.41
N LEU A 72 -8.22 -10.91 13.24
CA LEU A 72 -7.72 -11.44 11.97
C LEU A 72 -6.19 -11.47 11.93
N ILE A 73 -5.52 -10.38 12.38
CA ILE A 73 -4.06 -10.34 12.51
C ILE A 73 -3.56 -11.42 13.49
N GLY A 74 -4.20 -11.55 14.66
CA GLY A 74 -3.84 -12.57 15.63
C GLY A 74 -4.01 -13.99 15.09
N LEU A 75 -5.01 -14.22 14.24
CA LEU A 75 -5.21 -15.50 13.56
C LEU A 75 -4.13 -15.75 12.50
N LEU A 76 -3.81 -14.75 11.69
CA LEU A 76 -2.72 -14.82 10.69
C LEU A 76 -1.38 -15.10 11.34
N LEU A 77 -1.05 -14.37 12.41
CA LEU A 77 0.18 -14.59 13.20
C LEU A 77 0.28 -16.02 13.76
N ARG A 78 -0.85 -16.69 14.04
CA ARG A 78 -0.88 -18.06 14.57
C ARG A 78 -0.89 -19.12 13.48
N LYS A 79 -1.57 -18.86 12.37
CA LYS A 79 -1.93 -19.89 11.37
C LYS A 79 -1.14 -19.82 10.08
N ALA A 80 -0.47 -18.68 9.76
CA ALA A 80 0.42 -18.60 8.61
C ALA A 80 1.60 -19.56 8.77
N ASP A 81 1.90 -20.33 7.74
CA ASP A 81 3.10 -21.17 7.66
C ASP A 81 4.35 -20.34 7.36
N LEU A 82 4.16 -19.26 6.62
CA LEU A 82 5.21 -18.28 6.31
C LEU A 82 4.63 -16.87 6.38
N ILE A 83 5.36 -15.99 7.04
CA ILE A 83 5.08 -14.55 7.07
C ILE A 83 6.20 -13.84 6.30
N VAL A 84 5.84 -13.06 5.32
CA VAL A 84 6.77 -12.28 4.52
C VAL A 84 6.59 -10.80 4.83
N THR A 85 7.67 -10.10 5.07
CA THR A 85 7.65 -8.64 5.24
C THR A 85 8.69 -7.97 4.35
N HIS A 86 8.36 -6.76 3.89
CA HIS A 86 9.25 -5.92 3.09
C HIS A 86 9.94 -4.82 3.91
N ALA A 87 9.74 -4.83 5.23
CA ALA A 87 10.36 -3.88 6.15
C ALA A 87 10.88 -4.61 7.39
N THR A 88 12.03 -4.21 7.90
CA THR A 88 12.60 -4.77 9.13
C THR A 88 11.72 -4.54 10.34
N GLU A 89 10.95 -3.45 10.34
CA GLU A 89 9.92 -3.14 11.33
C GLU A 89 8.83 -4.21 11.40
N GLY A 90 8.55 -4.88 10.29
CA GLY A 90 7.60 -6.00 10.25
C GLY A 90 8.05 -7.17 11.11
N ILE A 91 9.34 -7.49 11.13
CA ILE A 91 9.91 -8.53 12.03
C ILE A 91 9.71 -8.12 13.48
N LYS A 92 10.01 -6.85 13.84
CA LYS A 92 9.79 -6.35 15.21
C LYS A 92 8.33 -6.46 15.63
N VAL A 93 7.40 -6.11 14.74
CA VAL A 93 5.95 -6.26 15.00
C VAL A 93 5.58 -7.70 15.30
N VAL A 94 6.11 -8.66 14.54
CA VAL A 94 5.86 -10.11 14.80
C VAL A 94 6.49 -10.52 16.12
N GLN A 95 7.70 -10.08 16.41
CA GLN A 95 8.41 -10.38 17.66
C GLN A 95 7.64 -9.85 18.88
N ASP A 96 7.12 -8.62 18.81
CA ASP A 96 6.39 -7.99 19.92
C ASP A 96 5.01 -8.60 20.14
N GLN A 97 4.29 -8.95 19.06
CA GLN A 97 2.91 -9.42 19.14
C GLN A 97 2.79 -10.93 19.25
N TYR A 98 3.70 -11.69 18.63
CA TYR A 98 3.68 -13.15 18.62
C TYR A 98 5.06 -13.75 18.37
N PRO A 99 5.96 -13.79 19.36
CA PRO A 99 7.35 -14.25 19.23
C PRO A 99 7.50 -15.64 18.60
N LYS A 100 6.53 -16.53 18.85
CA LYS A 100 6.50 -17.89 18.26
C LYS A 100 6.39 -17.91 16.72
N ALA A 101 6.07 -16.77 16.09
CA ALA A 101 6.02 -16.66 14.64
C ALA A 101 7.33 -16.19 14.01
N VAL A 102 8.28 -15.70 14.79
CA VAL A 102 9.57 -15.18 14.30
C VAL A 102 10.33 -16.20 13.43
N PRO A 103 10.45 -17.49 13.81
CA PRO A 103 11.18 -18.48 13.01
C PRO A 103 10.59 -18.74 11.62
N ARG A 104 9.32 -18.36 11.38
CA ARG A 104 8.64 -18.46 10.09
C ARG A 104 8.37 -17.10 9.45
N THR A 105 9.07 -16.06 9.91
CA THR A 105 8.97 -14.71 9.34
C THR A 105 10.26 -14.39 8.60
N ILE A 106 10.13 -14.01 7.34
CA ILE A 106 11.25 -13.65 6.49
C ILE A 106 11.13 -12.22 5.98
N PHE A 107 12.27 -11.56 5.84
CA PHE A 107 12.40 -10.31 5.13
C PHE A 107 12.71 -10.58 3.66
N LEU A 108 11.93 -9.99 2.77
CA LEU A 108 12.22 -9.97 1.35
C LEU A 108 12.18 -8.53 0.84
N HIS A 109 13.16 -8.12 0.08
CA HIS A 109 13.08 -6.85 -0.63
C HIS A 109 11.89 -6.81 -1.58
N HIS A 110 11.33 -5.62 -1.78
CA HIS A 110 10.34 -5.46 -2.84
C HIS A 110 10.95 -5.87 -4.19
N PRO A 111 10.27 -6.73 -4.96
CA PRO A 111 10.75 -7.05 -6.30
C PRO A 111 10.74 -5.79 -7.16
N THR A 112 11.88 -5.47 -7.72
CA THR A 112 12.01 -4.41 -8.73
C THR A 112 12.15 -5.08 -10.10
N LYS A 113 11.49 -4.50 -11.11
CA LYS A 113 11.78 -4.90 -12.48
C LYS A 113 13.19 -4.40 -12.80
N ASN A 114 14.16 -5.31 -12.89
CA ASN A 114 15.50 -4.99 -13.38
C ASN A 114 15.43 -4.58 -14.86
N ARG A 115 15.10 -3.31 -15.08
CA ARG A 115 15.32 -2.63 -16.35
C ARG A 115 16.44 -1.63 -16.10
N ILE A 116 17.67 -2.09 -16.22
CA ILE A 116 18.83 -1.20 -16.30
C ILE A 116 18.75 -0.61 -17.70
N GLU A 117 18.04 0.50 -17.85
CA GLU A 117 18.16 1.36 -19.01
C GLU A 117 19.34 2.30 -18.74
N GLU A 118 20.22 2.51 -19.73
CA GLU A 118 21.25 3.53 -19.61
C GLU A 118 20.61 4.88 -19.22
N TYR A 119 21.04 5.43 -18.10
CA TYR A 119 20.58 6.73 -17.68
C TYR A 119 21.23 7.81 -18.52
N MET A 120 20.46 8.40 -19.43
CA MET A 120 20.86 9.60 -20.15
C MET A 120 20.32 10.80 -19.40
N PRO A 121 21.18 11.60 -18.74
CA PRO A 121 20.73 12.81 -18.05
C PRO A 121 20.11 13.78 -19.06
N GLN A 122 18.95 14.33 -18.69
CA GLN A 122 18.27 15.39 -19.45
C GLN A 122 18.27 16.68 -18.63
N PRO A 123 18.19 17.85 -19.27
CA PRO A 123 18.01 19.09 -18.53
C PRO A 123 16.76 19.01 -17.66
N ALA A 124 16.89 19.37 -16.38
CA ALA A 124 15.78 19.37 -15.46
C ALA A 124 14.75 20.43 -15.86
N GLU A 125 13.50 20.03 -16.06
CA GLU A 125 12.36 20.92 -16.31
C GLU A 125 11.63 21.29 -15.02
N THR A 126 11.78 20.45 -13.99
CA THR A 126 11.20 20.63 -12.66
C THR A 126 12.25 20.34 -11.58
N ASP A 127 12.16 21.06 -10.46
CA ASP A 127 13.07 20.86 -9.32
C ASP A 127 12.57 19.74 -8.39
N LEU A 128 11.26 19.44 -8.44
CA LEU A 128 10.63 18.41 -7.60
C LEU A 128 9.46 17.76 -8.32
N LEU A 129 9.49 16.44 -8.43
CA LEU A 129 8.40 15.63 -8.93
C LEU A 129 7.75 14.83 -7.79
N ILE A 130 6.44 14.99 -7.61
CA ILE A 130 5.61 14.19 -6.71
C ILE A 130 4.65 13.37 -7.57
N TRP A 131 4.72 12.02 -7.48
CA TRP A 131 3.86 11.17 -8.29
C TRP A 131 3.09 10.12 -7.48
N GLY A 132 2.02 9.59 -8.08
CA GLY A 132 1.15 8.58 -7.50
C GLY A 132 -0.17 9.16 -7.02
N ASN A 133 -1.00 8.33 -6.36
CA ASN A 133 -2.32 8.78 -5.90
C ASN A 133 -2.21 10.00 -4.99
N ILE A 134 -2.88 11.10 -5.37
CA ILE A 134 -2.96 12.33 -4.60
C ILE A 134 -4.03 12.15 -3.54
N SER A 135 -3.62 12.18 -2.27
CA SER A 135 -4.53 11.96 -1.14
C SER A 135 -4.01 12.64 0.14
N ARG A 136 -4.93 12.98 1.04
CA ARG A 136 -4.59 13.69 2.29
C ARG A 136 -3.55 12.95 3.12
N TYR A 137 -3.70 11.63 3.29
CA TYR A 137 -2.79 10.85 4.14
C TYR A 137 -1.33 10.80 3.63
N LYS A 138 -1.08 11.17 2.37
CA LYS A 138 0.27 11.23 1.78
C LYS A 138 0.96 12.58 2.00
N GLY A 139 0.33 13.52 2.69
CA GLY A 139 0.92 14.80 3.01
C GLY A 139 0.99 15.80 1.85
N VAL A 140 0.34 15.52 0.71
CA VAL A 140 0.37 16.44 -0.45
C VAL A 140 -0.23 17.81 -0.14
N PRO A 141 -1.38 17.92 0.57
CA PRO A 141 -1.91 19.23 0.98
C PRO A 141 -0.97 20.00 1.91
N GLU A 142 -0.36 19.28 2.85
CA GLU A 142 0.59 19.87 3.80
C GLU A 142 1.80 20.43 3.07
N PHE A 143 2.31 19.69 2.07
CA PHE A 143 3.41 20.15 1.24
C PHE A 143 3.02 21.40 0.45
N VAL A 144 1.87 21.40 -0.24
CA VAL A 144 1.41 22.54 -1.05
C VAL A 144 1.27 23.78 -0.18
N ARG A 145 0.61 23.69 0.99
CA ARG A 145 0.50 24.80 1.96
C ARG A 145 1.86 25.29 2.45
N PHE A 146 2.76 24.36 2.77
CA PHE A 146 4.11 24.70 3.22
C PHE A 146 4.88 25.45 2.13
N ALA A 147 4.91 24.89 0.91
CA ALA A 147 5.62 25.46 -0.22
C ALA A 147 5.13 26.88 -0.58
N THR A 148 3.81 27.08 -0.57
CA THR A 148 3.19 28.38 -0.84
C THR A 148 3.46 29.39 0.29
N ARG A 149 3.25 28.99 1.56
CA ARG A 149 3.48 29.86 2.72
C ARG A 149 4.91 30.34 2.85
N HIS A 150 5.87 29.47 2.54
CA HIS A 150 7.30 29.79 2.61
C HIS A 150 7.87 30.28 1.29
N SER A 151 7.04 30.53 0.29
CA SER A 151 7.44 31.03 -1.04
C SER A 151 8.61 30.24 -1.62
N LEU A 152 8.54 28.91 -1.55
CA LEU A 152 9.61 28.06 -2.06
C LEU A 152 9.82 28.32 -3.55
N LYS A 153 11.08 28.54 -3.95
CA LYS A 153 11.46 28.81 -5.34
C LYS A 153 11.54 27.54 -6.20
N LEU A 154 11.06 26.40 -5.69
CA LEU A 154 11.08 25.13 -6.39
C LEU A 154 9.93 25.03 -7.40
N LYS A 155 10.25 24.75 -8.65
CA LYS A 155 9.29 24.39 -9.68
C LYS A 155 8.84 22.95 -9.42
N THR A 156 7.64 22.77 -8.92
CA THR A 156 7.11 21.47 -8.47
C THR A 156 6.05 20.96 -9.45
N LYS A 157 6.16 19.70 -9.84
CA LYS A 157 5.13 18.99 -10.60
C LYS A 157 4.53 17.86 -9.77
N ILE A 158 3.20 17.86 -9.65
CA ILE A 158 2.44 16.84 -8.91
C ILE A 158 1.57 16.09 -9.92
N ILE A 159 1.81 14.79 -10.11
CA ILE A 159 1.08 13.98 -11.09
C ILE A 159 0.46 12.77 -10.39
N GLY A 160 -0.84 12.59 -10.57
CA GLY A 160 -1.51 11.38 -10.11
C GLY A 160 -3.01 11.54 -10.00
N LYS A 161 -3.70 10.42 -9.87
CA LYS A 161 -5.15 10.46 -9.67
C LYS A 161 -5.48 10.99 -8.28
N CYS A 162 -6.29 12.04 -8.23
CA CYS A 162 -6.73 12.63 -6.97
C CYS A 162 -7.87 11.80 -6.35
N SER A 163 -7.85 11.66 -5.02
CA SER A 163 -8.84 10.86 -4.28
C SER A 163 -10.22 11.51 -4.22
N SER A 164 -10.32 12.83 -4.40
CA SER A 164 -11.59 13.55 -4.50
C SER A 164 -11.45 14.85 -5.26
N THR A 165 -12.56 15.32 -5.84
CA THR A 165 -12.65 16.60 -6.54
C THR A 165 -12.48 17.80 -5.61
N GLU A 166 -12.94 17.69 -4.36
CA GLU A 166 -12.80 18.72 -3.32
C GLU A 166 -11.32 18.92 -2.97
N LEU A 167 -10.58 17.83 -2.81
CA LEU A 167 -9.14 17.89 -2.55
C LEU A 167 -8.40 18.52 -3.72
N LEU A 168 -8.75 18.16 -4.95
CA LEU A 168 -8.13 18.74 -6.14
C LEU A 168 -8.36 20.26 -6.21
N LYS A 169 -9.60 20.71 -5.91
CA LYS A 169 -9.95 22.12 -5.88
C LYS A 169 -9.15 22.87 -4.79
N GLU A 170 -9.08 22.30 -3.59
CA GLU A 170 -8.28 22.83 -2.47
C GLU A 170 -6.81 23.04 -2.88
N LEU A 171 -6.19 21.99 -3.43
CA LEU A 171 -4.79 22.04 -3.85
C LEU A 171 -4.51 23.10 -4.92
N ARG A 172 -5.42 23.26 -5.89
CA ARG A 172 -5.31 24.28 -6.93
C ARG A 172 -5.51 25.70 -6.40
N THR A 173 -6.36 25.85 -5.37
CA THR A 173 -6.60 27.15 -4.74
C THR A 173 -5.45 27.54 -3.80
N GLU A 174 -4.85 26.59 -3.09
CA GLU A 174 -3.75 26.81 -2.15
C GLU A 174 -2.38 26.85 -2.83
N GLY A 175 -2.25 26.28 -4.03
CA GLY A 175 -1.01 26.26 -4.80
C GLY A 175 -0.67 27.63 -5.40
N ASN A 176 0.61 27.85 -5.68
CA ASN A 176 1.12 29.03 -6.38
C ASN A 176 1.50 28.66 -7.84
N ASP A 177 1.97 29.65 -8.59
CA ASP A 177 2.37 29.53 -10.00
C ASP A 177 3.55 28.56 -10.26
N ARG A 178 4.28 28.15 -9.22
CA ARG A 178 5.38 27.20 -9.30
C ARG A 178 4.96 25.74 -9.07
N ILE A 179 3.70 25.51 -8.71
CA ILE A 179 3.16 24.18 -8.42
C ILE A 179 2.15 23.80 -9.51
N SER A 180 2.52 22.89 -10.39
CA SER A 180 1.59 22.31 -11.37
C SER A 180 0.98 21.00 -10.84
N ILE A 181 -0.33 20.82 -11.06
CA ILE A 181 -1.06 19.64 -10.58
C ILE A 181 -1.83 19.00 -11.74
N GLU A 182 -1.44 17.77 -12.07
CA GLU A 182 -2.09 16.95 -13.10
C GLU A 182 -2.89 15.81 -12.45
N ASP A 183 -4.24 15.94 -12.44
CA ASP A 183 -5.15 14.87 -11.97
C ASP A 183 -5.37 13.84 -13.06
N ARG A 184 -4.43 12.92 -13.20
CA ARG A 184 -4.51 11.81 -14.15
C ARG A 184 -3.64 10.62 -13.72
N SER A 185 -3.98 9.46 -14.23
CA SER A 185 -3.06 8.31 -14.17
C SER A 185 -1.93 8.52 -15.17
N ILE A 186 -0.70 8.25 -14.75
CA ILE A 186 0.48 8.33 -15.59
C ILE A 186 0.96 6.93 -15.98
N PRO A 187 1.11 6.62 -17.27
CA PRO A 187 1.74 5.39 -17.74
C PRO A 187 3.20 5.29 -17.27
N PHE A 188 3.68 4.06 -17.07
CA PHE A 188 5.02 3.85 -16.52
C PHE A 188 6.14 4.46 -17.39
N ASP A 189 6.03 4.36 -18.71
CA ASP A 189 7.05 4.89 -19.63
C ASP A 189 7.06 6.43 -19.65
N GLU A 190 5.90 7.05 -19.52
CA GLU A 190 5.79 8.50 -19.34
C GLU A 190 6.36 8.94 -17.97
N LEU A 191 6.06 8.18 -16.90
CA LEU A 191 6.61 8.45 -15.57
C LEU A 191 8.16 8.43 -15.58
N LYS A 192 8.76 7.46 -16.29
CA LYS A 192 10.21 7.42 -16.45
C LYS A 192 10.76 8.69 -17.09
N GLN A 193 10.07 9.24 -18.11
CA GLN A 193 10.48 10.49 -18.74
C GLN A 193 10.35 11.67 -17.79
N GLU A 194 9.25 11.76 -17.02
CA GLU A 194 9.08 12.81 -16.02
C GLU A 194 10.16 12.76 -14.92
N ILE A 195 10.52 11.56 -14.47
CA ILE A 195 11.62 11.39 -13.49
C ILE A 195 12.97 11.83 -14.07
N ARG A 196 13.22 11.61 -15.37
CA ARG A 196 14.47 12.02 -16.02
C ARG A 196 14.60 13.55 -16.16
N LYS A 197 13.48 14.28 -16.11
CA LYS A 197 13.37 15.72 -16.26
C LYS A 197 13.24 16.48 -14.93
N SER A 198 13.38 15.78 -13.81
CA SER A 198 13.22 16.35 -12.47
C SER A 198 14.46 16.19 -11.58
#